data_d6e69336ce2ab622c874a277d35616c4
#
_entry.id   d6e69336ce2ab622c874a277d35616c4
#
_cell.length_a   1.000
_cell.length_b   1.000
_cell.length_c   1.000
_cell.angle_alpha   90.00
_cell.angle_beta   90.00
_cell.angle_gamma   90.00
#
_symmetry.space_group_name_H-M   'P 1'
#
loop_
_entity.id
_entity.type
_entity.pdbx_description
1 polymer ?
#
loop_
_entity_poly.entity_id
_entity_poly.type
_entity_poly.pdbx_seq_one_letter_code
_entity_poly.pdbx_strand_id
1 'polypeptide(L)'
;MRRAELDSLLRAVKGGKVTPGSAAKRIAEAPLERLEFAALDHQRALRNGFPEVVFGLGKSPAQMVAIVRRLHARHGLVLATRVEPAARAALLAEFPAAQSHERARCVVLGKPPARPRGHVLVLCAGTADLPVAEECVVTARAMGSRAELIADVGVAGLHRLLAHRTRLRDARVLVVVAGLEGALPSVVGGLTDRPLIAVPTSIGYGSHLNGVAPLLAMLNSCAAGVTVVNIDNGFGAGYAAHLINVGSGAGRNGSSASAGRAPRSRHSPPSKARRRS
;
A
#
# COMPACT_ATOMS: atom_id res chain seq x y z
N MET A 1 -14.60 -12.56 3.58
CA MET A 1 -15.67 -11.60 3.96
C MET A 1 -15.03 -10.25 4.18
N ARG A 2 -15.53 -9.17 3.61
CA ARG A 2 -15.03 -7.79 3.78
C ARG A 2 -15.68 -7.14 5.00
N ARG A 3 -15.05 -6.11 5.56
CA ARG A 3 -15.60 -5.38 6.74
C ARG A 3 -17.04 -4.87 6.51
N ALA A 4 -17.29 -4.30 5.32
CA ALA A 4 -18.63 -3.84 4.95
C ALA A 4 -19.68 -4.98 4.91
N GLU A 5 -19.29 -6.18 4.49
CA GLU A 5 -20.15 -7.37 4.51
C GLU A 5 -20.43 -7.84 5.94
N LEU A 6 -19.41 -7.80 6.81
CA LEU A 6 -19.57 -8.10 8.24
C LEU A 6 -20.51 -7.09 8.91
N ASP A 7 -20.30 -5.77 8.66
CA ASP A 7 -21.17 -4.73 9.19
C ASP A 7 -22.61 -4.87 8.69
N SER A 8 -22.81 -5.27 7.43
CA SER A 8 -24.13 -5.55 6.86
C SER A 8 -24.77 -6.78 7.52
N LEU A 9 -23.98 -7.85 7.75
CA LEU A 9 -24.45 -9.06 8.44
C LEU A 9 -24.87 -8.76 9.88
N LEU A 10 -24.07 -7.98 10.60
CA LEU A 10 -24.39 -7.58 11.98
C LEU A 10 -25.64 -6.69 12.05
N ARG A 11 -25.84 -5.78 11.07
CA ARG A 11 -27.08 -5.01 10.96
C ARG A 11 -28.28 -5.90 10.67
N ALA A 12 -28.13 -6.92 9.83
CA ALA A 12 -29.20 -7.87 9.56
C ALA A 12 -29.56 -8.72 10.79
N VAL A 13 -28.56 -9.06 11.65
CA VAL A 13 -28.81 -9.70 12.93
C VAL A 13 -29.58 -8.77 13.88
N LYS A 14 -29.12 -7.51 14.01
CA LYS A 14 -29.79 -6.50 14.84
C LYS A 14 -31.24 -6.25 14.40
N GLY A 15 -31.49 -6.30 13.08
CA GLY A 15 -32.84 -6.13 12.49
C GLY A 15 -33.68 -7.40 12.46
N GLY A 16 -33.26 -8.51 13.09
CA GLY A 16 -33.98 -9.77 13.15
C GLY A 16 -34.07 -10.55 11.83
N LYS A 17 -33.41 -10.09 10.76
CA LYS A 17 -33.42 -10.74 9.43
C LYS A 17 -32.51 -11.95 9.35
N VAL A 18 -31.54 -12.08 10.24
CA VAL A 18 -30.59 -13.20 10.34
C VAL A 18 -30.43 -13.57 11.82
N THR A 19 -30.50 -14.85 12.14
CA THR A 19 -30.27 -15.30 13.52
C THR A 19 -28.80 -15.20 13.91
N PRO A 20 -28.45 -14.95 15.18
CA PRO A 20 -27.06 -14.95 15.64
C PRO A 20 -26.31 -16.24 15.29
N GLY A 21 -26.95 -17.40 15.40
CA GLY A 21 -26.36 -18.69 15.05
C GLY A 21 -26.03 -18.80 13.55
N SER A 22 -26.93 -18.33 12.66
CA SER A 22 -26.68 -18.29 11.22
C SER A 22 -25.55 -17.30 10.88
N ALA A 23 -25.48 -16.17 11.56
CA ALA A 23 -24.40 -15.20 11.37
C ALA A 23 -23.05 -15.79 11.85
N ALA A 24 -23.01 -16.43 13.03
CA ALA A 24 -21.82 -17.10 13.54
C ALA A 24 -21.31 -18.18 12.57
N LYS A 25 -22.22 -19.00 12.03
CA LYS A 25 -21.88 -20.00 11.01
C LYS A 25 -21.25 -19.37 9.78
N ARG A 26 -21.87 -18.29 9.23
CA ARG A 26 -21.31 -17.56 8.07
C ARG A 26 -19.93 -16.95 8.35
N ILE A 27 -19.67 -16.52 9.57
CA ILE A 27 -18.36 -16.00 9.99
C ILE A 27 -17.36 -17.16 10.13
N ALA A 28 -17.76 -18.27 10.73
CA ALA A 28 -16.89 -19.42 10.99
C ALA A 28 -16.54 -20.21 9.70
N GLU A 29 -17.43 -20.31 8.74
CA GLU A 29 -17.22 -21.03 7.47
C GLU A 29 -16.31 -20.27 6.49
N ALA A 30 -15.85 -19.08 6.85
CA ALA A 30 -15.18 -18.18 5.92
C ALA A 30 -13.64 -18.16 5.93
N PRO A 31 -12.86 -18.83 6.83
CA PRO A 31 -11.45 -18.46 6.93
C PRO A 31 -10.54 -19.06 5.87
N LEU A 32 -10.71 -20.34 5.54
CA LEU A 32 -9.76 -21.05 4.68
C LEU A 32 -10.50 -21.94 3.67
N GLU A 33 -10.15 -21.80 2.40
CA GLU A 33 -10.52 -22.74 1.34
C GLU A 33 -9.29 -23.57 0.98
N ARG A 34 -9.38 -24.90 1.11
CA ARG A 34 -8.29 -25.81 0.78
C ARG A 34 -8.43 -26.29 -0.65
N LEU A 35 -7.39 -26.08 -1.43
CA LEU A 35 -7.13 -26.76 -2.68
C LEU A 35 -6.10 -27.87 -2.41
N GLU A 36 -5.95 -28.81 -3.33
CA GLU A 36 -4.96 -29.90 -3.21
C GLU A 36 -3.53 -29.36 -2.95
N PHE A 37 -3.19 -28.22 -3.55
CA PHE A 37 -1.85 -27.61 -3.54
C PHE A 37 -1.77 -26.25 -2.82
N ALA A 38 -2.87 -25.71 -2.29
CA ALA A 38 -2.89 -24.40 -1.62
C ALA A 38 -4.02 -24.29 -0.59
N ALA A 39 -3.85 -23.37 0.36
CA ALA A 39 -4.90 -22.96 1.28
C ALA A 39 -5.10 -21.45 1.11
N LEU A 40 -6.31 -21.05 0.70
CA LEU A 40 -6.65 -19.64 0.43
C LEU A 40 -7.25 -18.98 1.66
N ASP A 41 -6.72 -17.83 2.04
CA ASP A 41 -7.14 -17.05 3.21
C ASP A 41 -8.19 -15.98 2.84
N HIS A 42 -9.45 -16.35 2.93
CA HIS A 42 -10.56 -15.45 2.61
C HIS A 42 -10.85 -14.38 3.69
N GLN A 43 -10.24 -14.46 4.87
CA GLN A 43 -10.39 -13.44 5.92
C GLN A 43 -9.30 -12.37 5.90
N ARG A 44 -8.32 -12.47 5.03
CA ARG A 44 -7.22 -11.50 4.95
C ARG A 44 -7.70 -10.08 4.74
N ALA A 45 -8.77 -9.87 3.94
CA ALA A 45 -9.37 -8.56 3.74
C ALA A 45 -9.93 -7.94 5.04
N LEU A 46 -10.44 -8.74 5.99
CA LEU A 46 -10.92 -8.26 7.28
C LEU A 46 -9.77 -7.83 8.20
N ARG A 47 -8.68 -8.60 8.22
CA ARG A 47 -7.54 -8.33 9.10
C ARG A 47 -6.63 -7.23 8.54
N ASN A 48 -6.34 -7.29 7.24
CA ASN A 48 -5.30 -6.47 6.60
C ASN A 48 -5.86 -5.41 5.65
N GLY A 49 -7.19 -5.33 5.48
CA GLY A 49 -7.84 -4.34 4.61
C GLY A 49 -7.79 -4.65 3.11
N PHE A 50 -7.06 -5.70 2.68
CA PHE A 50 -6.94 -6.13 1.29
C PHE A 50 -7.02 -7.66 1.18
N PRO A 51 -7.63 -8.21 0.10
CA PRO A 51 -7.68 -9.65 -0.14
C PRO A 51 -6.31 -10.29 -0.26
N GLU A 52 -6.26 -11.61 -0.24
CA GLU A 52 -5.03 -12.35 -0.49
C GLU A 52 -4.46 -12.00 -1.87
N VAL A 53 -3.14 -11.73 -1.91
CA VAL A 53 -2.39 -11.48 -3.14
C VAL A 53 -1.70 -12.75 -3.58
N VAL A 54 -1.78 -13.07 -4.85
CA VAL A 54 -1.19 -14.29 -5.40
C VAL A 54 0.26 -14.03 -5.77
N PHE A 55 1.18 -14.69 -5.10
CA PHE A 55 2.59 -14.71 -5.47
C PHE A 55 2.81 -15.75 -6.56
N GLY A 56 3.11 -15.32 -7.79
CA GLY A 56 3.12 -16.16 -8.98
C GLY A 56 4.39 -17.00 -9.18
N LEU A 57 5.54 -16.56 -8.62
CA LEU A 57 6.80 -17.26 -8.81
C LEU A 57 6.73 -18.71 -8.29
N GLY A 58 7.16 -19.66 -9.11
CA GLY A 58 7.16 -21.09 -8.79
C GLY A 58 5.79 -21.77 -8.86
N LYS A 59 4.73 -21.09 -9.34
CA LYS A 59 3.42 -21.71 -9.56
C LYS A 59 3.22 -22.05 -11.04
N SER A 60 2.63 -23.22 -11.31
CA SER A 60 2.25 -23.59 -12.67
C SER A 60 1.11 -22.70 -13.19
N PRO A 61 0.94 -22.56 -14.52
CA PRO A 61 -0.19 -21.84 -15.10
C PRO A 61 -1.55 -22.34 -14.60
N ALA A 62 -1.73 -23.66 -14.48
CA ALA A 62 -2.97 -24.26 -13.97
C ALA A 62 -3.25 -23.89 -12.51
N GLN A 63 -2.21 -23.90 -11.65
CA GLN A 63 -2.32 -23.46 -10.25
C GLN A 63 -2.71 -21.97 -10.16
N MET A 64 -2.09 -21.11 -10.97
CA MET A 64 -2.40 -19.69 -11.02
C MET A 64 -3.86 -19.45 -11.39
N VAL A 65 -4.35 -20.10 -12.45
CA VAL A 65 -5.75 -19.97 -12.88
C VAL A 65 -6.70 -20.46 -11.79
N ALA A 66 -6.44 -21.62 -11.18
CA ALA A 66 -7.29 -22.17 -10.12
C ALA A 66 -7.40 -21.24 -8.91
N ILE A 67 -6.25 -20.69 -8.42
CA ILE A 67 -6.21 -19.77 -7.29
C ILE A 67 -6.96 -18.48 -7.62
N VAL A 68 -6.62 -17.84 -8.74
CA VAL A 68 -7.22 -16.55 -9.16
C VAL A 68 -8.73 -16.69 -9.34
N ARG A 69 -9.22 -17.79 -9.93
CA ARG A 69 -10.64 -18.07 -10.09
C ARG A 69 -11.38 -18.09 -8.74
N ARG A 70 -10.83 -18.78 -7.74
CA ARG A 70 -11.45 -18.89 -6.41
C ARG A 70 -11.45 -17.56 -5.67
N LEU A 71 -10.30 -16.85 -5.66
CA LEU A 71 -10.19 -15.56 -5.03
C LEU A 71 -11.10 -14.51 -5.70
N HIS A 72 -11.16 -14.51 -7.05
CA HIS A 72 -12.02 -13.57 -7.78
C HIS A 72 -13.50 -13.81 -7.51
N ALA A 73 -13.96 -15.06 -7.53
CA ALA A 73 -15.35 -15.42 -7.22
C ALA A 73 -15.76 -14.94 -5.81
N ARG A 74 -14.82 -14.92 -4.86
CA ARG A 74 -15.10 -14.53 -3.47
C ARG A 74 -14.94 -13.03 -3.20
N HIS A 75 -13.97 -12.37 -3.81
CA HIS A 75 -13.56 -11.02 -3.47
C HIS A 75 -13.81 -9.98 -4.57
N GLY A 76 -14.00 -10.41 -5.81
CA GLY A 76 -14.23 -9.53 -6.97
C GLY A 76 -13.00 -8.75 -7.43
N LEU A 77 -11.92 -8.74 -6.65
CA LEU A 77 -10.64 -8.12 -6.98
C LEU A 77 -9.51 -9.05 -6.56
N VAL A 78 -8.59 -9.34 -7.48
CA VAL A 78 -7.39 -10.13 -7.26
C VAL A 78 -6.20 -9.41 -7.85
N LEU A 79 -5.12 -9.34 -7.09
CA LEU A 79 -3.79 -8.95 -7.54
C LEU A 79 -2.90 -10.20 -7.54
N ALA A 80 -2.26 -10.48 -8.66
CA ALA A 80 -1.18 -11.45 -8.77
C ALA A 80 0.13 -10.72 -9.11
N THR A 81 1.21 -11.04 -8.39
CA THR A 81 2.54 -10.46 -8.58
C THR A 81 3.55 -11.54 -8.97
N ARG A 82 4.67 -11.14 -9.54
CA ARG A 82 5.73 -12.08 -10.01
C ARG A 82 5.18 -13.15 -10.95
N VAL A 83 4.20 -12.78 -11.78
CA VAL A 83 3.56 -13.70 -12.73
C VAL A 83 4.51 -13.99 -13.88
N GLU A 84 4.78 -15.27 -14.12
CA GLU A 84 5.61 -15.74 -15.22
C GLU A 84 4.87 -15.68 -16.56
N PRO A 85 5.57 -15.56 -17.72
CA PRO A 85 4.93 -15.39 -19.04
C PRO A 85 3.87 -16.44 -19.36
N ALA A 86 4.15 -17.72 -19.10
CA ALA A 86 3.20 -18.81 -19.37
C ALA A 86 1.94 -18.72 -18.48
N ALA A 87 2.11 -18.40 -17.20
CA ALA A 87 1.01 -18.19 -16.27
C ALA A 87 0.19 -16.94 -16.62
N ARG A 88 0.86 -15.86 -17.09
CA ARG A 88 0.20 -14.66 -17.60
C ARG A 88 -0.68 -14.97 -18.80
N ALA A 89 -0.16 -15.70 -19.79
CA ALA A 89 -0.94 -16.12 -20.96
C ALA A 89 -2.17 -16.93 -20.59
N ALA A 90 -2.03 -17.89 -19.67
CA ALA A 90 -3.13 -18.71 -19.19
C ALA A 90 -4.20 -17.88 -18.43
N LEU A 91 -3.76 -16.91 -17.61
CA LEU A 91 -4.67 -16.01 -16.90
C LEU A 91 -5.45 -15.11 -17.85
N LEU A 92 -4.82 -14.57 -18.91
CA LEU A 92 -5.50 -13.72 -19.89
C LEU A 92 -6.45 -14.49 -20.78
N ALA A 93 -6.13 -15.74 -21.11
CA ALA A 93 -7.03 -16.64 -21.84
C ALA A 93 -8.28 -16.99 -21.02
N GLU A 94 -8.12 -17.28 -19.73
CA GLU A 94 -9.23 -17.62 -18.84
C GLU A 94 -10.07 -16.39 -18.43
N PHE A 95 -9.41 -15.25 -18.23
CA PHE A 95 -10.04 -14.01 -17.77
C PHE A 95 -9.76 -12.87 -18.74
N PRO A 96 -10.52 -12.72 -19.84
CA PRO A 96 -10.29 -11.66 -20.84
C PRO A 96 -10.39 -10.23 -20.27
N ALA A 97 -11.08 -10.05 -19.14
CA ALA A 97 -11.18 -8.75 -18.44
C ALA A 97 -9.97 -8.44 -17.52
N ALA A 98 -9.02 -9.37 -17.39
CA ALA A 98 -7.83 -9.15 -16.57
C ALA A 98 -6.90 -8.12 -17.22
N GLN A 99 -6.36 -7.22 -16.41
CA GLN A 99 -5.36 -6.23 -16.82
C GLN A 99 -3.96 -6.80 -16.59
N SER A 100 -3.20 -6.91 -17.66
CA SER A 100 -1.79 -7.35 -17.60
C SER A 100 -0.86 -6.14 -17.57
N HIS A 101 0.01 -6.13 -16.57
CA HIS A 101 1.13 -5.19 -16.44
C HIS A 101 2.42 -5.98 -16.65
N GLU A 102 2.81 -6.15 -17.92
CA GLU A 102 3.85 -7.09 -18.31
C GLU A 102 5.19 -6.82 -17.64
N ARG A 103 5.70 -5.59 -17.72
CA ARG A 103 6.97 -5.19 -17.12
C ARG A 103 6.96 -5.33 -15.60
N ALA A 104 5.85 -4.99 -14.94
CA ALA A 104 5.64 -5.20 -13.51
C ALA A 104 5.47 -6.68 -13.12
N ARG A 105 5.31 -7.57 -14.10
CA ARG A 105 4.96 -8.98 -13.90
C ARG A 105 3.71 -9.15 -13.02
N CYS A 106 2.72 -8.25 -13.16
CA CYS A 106 1.49 -8.24 -12.39
C CYS A 106 0.26 -8.48 -13.28
N VAL A 107 -0.74 -9.14 -12.72
CA VAL A 107 -2.07 -9.26 -13.29
C VAL A 107 -3.10 -8.81 -12.27
N VAL A 108 -4.01 -7.93 -12.68
CA VAL A 108 -5.12 -7.44 -11.85
C VAL A 108 -6.43 -7.90 -12.49
N LEU A 109 -7.23 -8.66 -11.75
CA LEU A 109 -8.56 -9.08 -12.18
C LEU A 109 -9.61 -8.43 -11.27
N GLY A 110 -10.60 -7.77 -11.88
CA GLY A 110 -11.61 -6.99 -11.17
C GLY A 110 -11.27 -5.49 -11.11
N LYS A 111 -12.10 -4.73 -10.41
CA LYS A 111 -12.00 -3.26 -10.38
C LYS A 111 -11.46 -2.78 -9.03
N PRO A 112 -10.33 -2.06 -9.01
CA PRO A 112 -9.88 -1.33 -7.83
C PRO A 112 -10.92 -0.32 -7.36
N PRO A 113 -10.82 0.22 -6.12
CA PRO A 113 -11.72 1.25 -5.62
C PRO A 113 -11.83 2.43 -6.58
N ALA A 114 -13.07 2.84 -6.92
CA ALA A 114 -13.36 3.88 -7.92
C ALA A 114 -12.85 5.28 -7.53
N ARG A 115 -12.63 5.53 -6.23
CA ARG A 115 -12.10 6.80 -5.71
C ARG A 115 -10.74 6.55 -5.07
N PRO A 116 -9.64 6.71 -5.82
CA PRO A 116 -8.29 6.57 -5.28
C PRO A 116 -8.03 7.62 -4.19
N ARG A 117 -7.35 7.22 -3.11
CA ARG A 117 -7.09 8.08 -1.95
C ARG A 117 -5.63 8.53 -1.90
N GLY A 118 -5.42 9.72 -1.35
CA GLY A 118 -4.11 10.29 -1.08
C GLY A 118 -3.23 10.42 -2.32
N HIS A 119 -1.91 10.33 -2.15
CA HIS A 119 -0.94 10.39 -3.23
C HIS A 119 0.35 9.64 -2.85
N VAL A 120 0.62 8.54 -3.52
CA VAL A 120 1.88 7.80 -3.46
C VAL A 120 2.71 8.20 -4.67
N LEU A 121 3.92 8.72 -4.46
CA LEU A 121 4.84 9.03 -5.55
C LEU A 121 5.98 8.01 -5.55
N VAL A 122 6.12 7.28 -6.64
CA VAL A 122 7.20 6.32 -6.87
C VAL A 122 8.24 6.95 -7.77
N LEU A 123 9.50 6.90 -7.37
CA LEU A 123 10.64 7.35 -8.17
C LEU A 123 11.54 6.15 -8.46
N CYS A 124 12.08 6.04 -9.66
CA CYS A 124 13.13 5.06 -9.94
C CYS A 124 14.38 5.69 -10.57
N ALA A 125 15.55 5.17 -10.19
CA ALA A 125 16.83 5.72 -10.58
C ALA A 125 17.08 5.56 -12.09
N GLY A 126 16.89 4.35 -12.61
CA GLY A 126 17.11 4.05 -14.02
C GLY A 126 15.94 3.28 -14.64
N THR A 127 15.99 3.14 -15.98
CA THR A 127 14.96 2.38 -16.72
C THR A 127 15.00 0.88 -16.41
N ALA A 128 16.14 0.35 -15.97
CA ALA A 128 16.28 -1.03 -15.54
C ALA A 128 15.54 -1.33 -14.22
N ASP A 129 15.28 -0.31 -13.38
CA ASP A 129 14.53 -0.43 -12.13
C ASP A 129 13.01 -0.41 -12.33
N LEU A 130 12.54 -0.09 -13.55
CA LEU A 130 11.12 0.03 -13.87
C LEU A 130 10.27 -1.20 -13.51
N PRO A 131 10.72 -2.45 -13.67
CA PRO A 131 9.90 -3.61 -13.30
C PRO A 131 9.49 -3.57 -11.82
N VAL A 132 10.40 -3.22 -10.92
CA VAL A 132 10.15 -3.13 -9.48
C VAL A 132 9.31 -1.90 -9.13
N ALA A 133 9.60 -0.76 -9.76
CA ALA A 133 8.84 0.47 -9.55
C ALA A 133 7.38 0.34 -10.04
N GLU A 134 7.16 -0.30 -11.17
CA GLU A 134 5.80 -0.57 -11.67
C GLU A 134 5.05 -1.59 -10.83
N GLU A 135 5.71 -2.65 -10.30
CA GLU A 135 5.09 -3.56 -9.33
C GLU A 135 4.56 -2.79 -8.11
N CYS A 136 5.33 -1.83 -7.61
CA CYS A 136 4.93 -0.95 -6.52
C CYS A 136 3.69 -0.11 -6.89
N VAL A 137 3.69 0.53 -8.06
CA VAL A 137 2.56 1.36 -8.53
C VAL A 137 1.29 0.53 -8.72
N VAL A 138 1.40 -0.62 -9.38
CA VAL A 138 0.26 -1.53 -9.61
C VAL A 138 -0.32 -1.99 -8.28
N THR A 139 0.53 -2.37 -7.33
CA THR A 139 0.11 -2.78 -5.99
C THR A 139 -0.64 -1.66 -5.26
N ALA A 140 -0.06 -0.46 -5.19
CA ALA A 140 -0.68 0.67 -4.51
C ALA A 140 -2.03 1.05 -5.14
N ARG A 141 -2.14 1.02 -6.48
CA ARG A 141 -3.38 1.30 -7.23
C ARG A 141 -4.44 0.22 -6.99
N ALA A 142 -4.08 -1.04 -7.03
CA ALA A 142 -5.00 -2.15 -6.76
C ALA A 142 -5.60 -2.02 -5.36
N MET A 143 -4.83 -1.55 -4.38
CA MET A 143 -5.28 -1.29 -3.02
C MET A 143 -6.10 0.00 -2.86
N GLY A 144 -6.19 0.86 -3.89
CA GLY A 144 -6.99 2.07 -3.90
C GLY A 144 -6.24 3.36 -3.54
N SER A 145 -4.92 3.40 -3.67
CA SER A 145 -4.15 4.64 -3.63
C SER A 145 -4.07 5.30 -5.00
N ARG A 146 -4.10 6.63 -5.05
CA ARG A 146 -3.56 7.35 -6.19
C ARG A 146 -2.05 7.15 -6.17
N ALA A 147 -1.48 6.55 -7.22
CA ALA A 147 -0.05 6.31 -7.33
C ALA A 147 0.48 6.76 -8.70
N GLU A 148 1.62 7.45 -8.69
CA GLU A 148 2.29 7.97 -9.87
C GLU A 148 3.74 7.51 -9.89
N LEU A 149 4.34 7.41 -11.09
CA LEU A 149 5.73 7.02 -11.30
C LEU A 149 6.50 8.17 -11.98
N ILE A 150 7.67 8.47 -11.44
CA ILE A 150 8.70 9.28 -12.11
C ILE A 150 9.90 8.38 -12.34
N ALA A 151 10.24 8.16 -13.60
CA ALA A 151 11.35 7.30 -13.99
C ALA A 151 12.59 8.11 -14.38
N ASP A 152 13.74 7.44 -14.35
CA ASP A 152 15.03 7.94 -14.85
C ASP A 152 15.50 9.23 -14.12
N VAL A 153 15.40 9.24 -12.79
CA VAL A 153 15.83 10.34 -11.93
C VAL A 153 17.04 10.01 -11.06
N GLY A 154 17.92 9.14 -11.57
CA GLY A 154 19.13 8.70 -10.88
C GLY A 154 20.07 9.87 -10.52
N VAL A 155 20.89 9.65 -9.49
CA VAL A 155 21.78 10.68 -8.91
C VAL A 155 22.85 11.20 -9.87
N ALA A 156 23.23 10.43 -10.88
CA ALA A 156 24.16 10.86 -11.92
C ALA A 156 23.61 12.00 -12.79
N GLY A 157 22.29 12.22 -12.77
CA GLY A 157 21.62 13.33 -13.44
C GLY A 157 20.72 14.08 -12.47
N LEU A 158 21.26 14.61 -11.38
CA LEU A 158 20.52 15.21 -10.28
C LEU A 158 19.52 16.29 -10.69
N HIS A 159 19.82 17.05 -11.75
CA HIS A 159 18.91 18.05 -12.33
C HIS A 159 17.56 17.47 -12.74
N ARG A 160 17.51 16.21 -13.17
CA ARG A 160 16.27 15.50 -13.53
C ARG A 160 15.37 15.31 -12.28
N LEU A 161 15.95 14.89 -11.17
CA LEU A 161 15.23 14.79 -9.88
C LEU A 161 14.75 16.16 -9.41
N LEU A 162 15.62 17.18 -9.45
CA LEU A 162 15.31 18.52 -8.96
C LEU A 162 14.17 19.20 -9.73
N ALA A 163 13.97 18.87 -11.00
CA ALA A 163 12.82 19.32 -11.79
C ALA A 163 11.46 18.88 -11.20
N HIS A 164 11.45 17.86 -10.33
CA HIS A 164 10.23 17.31 -9.72
C HIS A 164 10.01 17.73 -8.24
N ARG A 165 10.74 18.72 -7.72
CA ARG A 165 10.69 19.12 -6.30
C ARG A 165 9.28 19.38 -5.77
N THR A 166 8.41 20.02 -6.55
CA THR A 166 7.02 20.27 -6.15
C THR A 166 6.27 18.96 -5.94
N ARG A 167 6.41 18.01 -6.87
CA ARG A 167 5.75 16.68 -6.76
C ARG A 167 6.21 15.88 -5.55
N LEU A 168 7.49 16.03 -5.14
CA LEU A 168 7.99 15.37 -3.91
C LEU A 168 7.25 15.87 -2.66
N ARG A 169 6.95 17.17 -2.59
CA ARG A 169 6.24 17.80 -1.46
C ARG A 169 4.75 17.52 -1.45
N ASP A 170 4.13 17.35 -2.61
CA ASP A 170 2.69 17.10 -2.75
C ASP A 170 2.31 15.66 -2.42
N ALA A 171 3.27 14.73 -2.45
CA ALA A 171 3.06 13.34 -2.08
C ALA A 171 2.80 13.18 -0.58
N ARG A 172 2.02 12.17 -0.20
CA ARG A 172 1.85 11.76 1.21
C ARG A 172 2.94 10.80 1.66
N VAL A 173 3.45 10.01 0.73
CA VAL A 173 4.53 9.04 0.93
C VAL A 173 5.28 8.88 -0.38
N LEU A 174 6.59 8.73 -0.26
CA LEU A 174 7.49 8.49 -1.38
C LEU A 174 7.97 7.04 -1.36
N VAL A 175 8.10 6.46 -2.54
CA VAL A 175 8.81 5.19 -2.72
C VAL A 175 9.97 5.46 -3.69
N VAL A 176 11.18 5.07 -3.33
CA VAL A 176 12.37 5.32 -4.13
C VAL A 176 13.07 4.01 -4.44
N VAL A 177 13.09 3.66 -5.73
CA VAL A 177 13.61 2.39 -6.24
C VAL A 177 14.95 2.64 -6.93
N ALA A 178 16.00 1.97 -6.48
CA ALA A 178 17.34 2.15 -7.02
C ALA A 178 18.20 0.87 -6.90
N GLY A 179 18.93 0.57 -7.95
CA GLY A 179 20.01 -0.41 -7.96
C GLY A 179 21.40 0.24 -7.77
N LEU A 180 22.43 -0.37 -8.36
CA LEU A 180 23.83 0.07 -8.27
C LEU A 180 24.27 0.34 -6.82
N GLU A 181 24.60 1.57 -6.48
CA GLU A 181 25.05 1.98 -5.13
C GLU A 181 23.90 2.38 -4.18
N GLY A 182 22.66 2.51 -4.69
CA GLY A 182 21.50 2.81 -3.85
C GLY A 182 21.46 4.22 -3.27
N ALA A 183 22.12 5.20 -3.85
CA ALA A 183 22.25 6.55 -3.27
C ALA A 183 20.98 7.42 -3.39
N LEU A 184 20.10 7.15 -4.36
CA LEU A 184 18.93 7.99 -4.63
C LEU A 184 18.01 8.21 -3.43
N PRO A 185 17.67 7.19 -2.59
CA PRO A 185 16.84 7.40 -1.41
C PRO A 185 17.40 8.41 -0.42
N SER A 186 18.70 8.42 -0.18
CA SER A 186 19.36 9.39 0.71
C SER A 186 19.23 10.83 0.18
N VAL A 187 19.40 11.01 -1.12
CA VAL A 187 19.25 12.31 -1.77
C VAL A 187 17.79 12.80 -1.70
N VAL A 188 16.84 11.93 -2.03
CA VAL A 188 15.41 12.28 -1.95
C VAL A 188 15.00 12.56 -0.51
N GLY A 189 15.49 11.78 0.46
CA GLY A 189 15.22 11.99 1.89
C GLY A 189 15.67 13.35 2.39
N GLY A 190 16.78 13.89 1.86
CA GLY A 190 17.25 15.25 2.15
C GLY A 190 16.41 16.38 1.51
N LEU A 191 15.48 16.07 0.61
CA LEU A 191 14.67 17.04 -0.12
C LEU A 191 13.20 17.11 0.35
N THR A 192 12.79 16.26 1.28
CA THR A 192 11.39 16.11 1.68
C THR A 192 11.24 15.84 3.18
N ASP A 193 10.09 16.21 3.73
CA ASP A 193 9.60 15.87 5.07
C ASP A 193 8.61 14.67 5.05
N ARG A 194 8.45 14.01 3.90
CA ARG A 194 7.50 12.92 3.73
C ARG A 194 8.13 11.58 4.10
N PRO A 195 7.33 10.63 4.65
CA PRO A 195 7.79 9.26 4.82
C PRO A 195 8.34 8.70 3.51
N LEU A 196 9.49 8.03 3.56
CA LEU A 196 10.17 7.50 2.40
C LEU A 196 10.43 6.00 2.58
N ILE A 197 10.02 5.21 1.59
CA ILE A 197 10.30 3.78 1.50
C ILE A 197 11.34 3.58 0.40
N ALA A 198 12.51 3.08 0.78
CA ALA A 198 13.59 2.74 -0.13
C ALA A 198 13.50 1.27 -0.57
N VAL A 199 13.63 1.04 -1.87
CA VAL A 199 13.58 -0.29 -2.49
C VAL A 199 14.90 -0.53 -3.22
N PRO A 200 15.80 -1.32 -2.66
CA PRO A 200 16.98 -1.76 -3.38
C PRO A 200 16.59 -2.72 -4.50
N THR A 201 17.26 -2.65 -5.64
CA THR A 201 17.05 -3.60 -6.74
C THR A 201 18.27 -4.46 -6.98
N SER A 202 18.06 -5.63 -7.58
CA SER A 202 19.14 -6.53 -8.02
C SER A 202 19.82 -6.05 -9.31
N ILE A 203 19.50 -4.84 -9.77
CA ILE A 203 20.08 -4.22 -10.96
C ILE A 203 21.45 -3.63 -10.66
N GLY A 204 22.48 -4.28 -11.17
CA GLY A 204 23.88 -3.90 -10.97
C GLY A 204 24.84 -4.99 -11.41
N TYR A 205 26.11 -4.80 -11.13
CA TYR A 205 27.20 -5.73 -11.51
C TYR A 205 28.36 -5.69 -10.51
N GLY A 206 29.31 -6.61 -10.63
CA GLY A 206 30.52 -6.64 -9.80
C GLY A 206 30.21 -6.76 -8.30
N SER A 207 30.76 -5.86 -7.50
CA SER A 207 30.57 -5.81 -6.03
C SER A 207 29.16 -5.45 -5.57
N HIS A 208 28.25 -5.30 -6.48
CA HIS A 208 26.82 -5.05 -6.23
C HIS A 208 26.13 -6.23 -5.52
N LEU A 209 26.61 -7.47 -5.70
CA LEU A 209 26.14 -8.70 -5.05
C LEU A 209 24.61 -8.86 -5.13
N ASN A 210 24.04 -8.73 -6.35
CA ASN A 210 22.60 -8.91 -6.61
C ASN A 210 21.67 -8.08 -5.69
N GLY A 211 22.05 -6.83 -5.41
CA GLY A 211 21.23 -5.91 -4.62
C GLY A 211 21.67 -5.76 -3.15
N VAL A 212 22.67 -6.51 -2.69
CA VAL A 212 23.17 -6.39 -1.31
C VAL A 212 23.83 -5.02 -1.10
N ALA A 213 24.62 -4.54 -2.06
CA ALA A 213 25.26 -3.23 -1.93
C ALA A 213 24.23 -2.09 -1.76
N PRO A 214 23.23 -1.90 -2.64
CA PRO A 214 22.22 -0.88 -2.42
C PRO A 214 21.38 -1.12 -1.15
N LEU A 215 21.08 -2.37 -0.78
CA LEU A 215 20.38 -2.67 0.47
C LEU A 215 21.17 -2.13 1.68
N LEU A 216 22.45 -2.43 1.78
CA LEU A 216 23.29 -1.96 2.88
C LEU A 216 23.47 -0.43 2.86
N ALA A 217 23.62 0.17 1.67
CA ALA A 217 23.70 1.62 1.54
C ALA A 217 22.41 2.31 2.03
N MET A 218 21.23 1.79 1.66
CA MET A 218 19.94 2.33 2.08
C MET A 218 19.71 2.14 3.59
N LEU A 219 20.09 0.99 4.17
CA LEU A 219 19.98 0.74 5.62
C LEU A 219 20.91 1.66 6.44
N ASN A 220 22.02 2.11 5.87
CA ASN A 220 22.96 3.04 6.49
C ASN A 220 22.73 4.50 6.08
N SER A 221 21.58 4.83 5.47
CA SER A 221 21.25 6.20 5.07
C SER A 221 21.25 7.14 6.28
N CYS A 222 21.95 8.27 6.17
CA CYS A 222 21.91 9.33 7.19
C CYS A 222 20.64 10.21 7.09
N ALA A 223 19.84 10.05 6.02
CA ALA A 223 18.59 10.78 5.87
C ALA A 223 17.52 10.19 6.81
N ALA A 224 17.02 11.01 7.72
CA ALA A 224 15.98 10.60 8.66
C ALA A 224 14.67 10.25 7.91
N GLY A 225 13.94 9.23 8.40
CA GLY A 225 12.65 8.83 7.84
C GLY A 225 12.73 7.86 6.66
N VAL A 226 13.93 7.40 6.27
CA VAL A 226 14.10 6.34 5.27
C VAL A 226 13.81 4.97 5.91
N THR A 227 12.84 4.26 5.36
CA THR A 227 12.51 2.87 5.72
C THR A 227 12.84 1.97 4.54
N VAL A 228 13.50 0.85 4.77
CA VAL A 228 13.98 -0.02 3.69
C VAL A 228 13.16 -1.31 3.64
N VAL A 229 12.78 -1.72 2.43
CA VAL A 229 12.20 -3.05 2.18
C VAL A 229 13.25 -3.99 1.58
N ASN A 230 12.91 -5.26 1.41
CA ASN A 230 13.83 -6.24 0.83
C ASN A 230 14.15 -5.93 -0.66
N ILE A 231 15.21 -6.53 -1.18
CA ILE A 231 15.64 -6.41 -2.58
C ILE A 231 14.50 -6.80 -3.53
N ASP A 232 14.30 -6.00 -4.57
CA ASP A 232 13.25 -6.18 -5.60
C ASP A 232 11.81 -6.25 -5.05
N ASN A 233 11.56 -5.81 -3.83
CA ASN A 233 10.25 -5.93 -3.21
C ASN A 233 9.32 -4.74 -3.53
N GLY A 234 8.99 -4.56 -4.81
CA GLY A 234 8.04 -3.54 -5.26
C GLY A 234 6.64 -3.74 -4.65
N PHE A 235 6.19 -5.00 -4.54
CA PHE A 235 4.93 -5.34 -3.88
C PHE A 235 4.90 -4.87 -2.42
N GLY A 236 5.90 -5.24 -1.62
CA GLY A 236 5.98 -4.85 -0.20
C GLY A 236 6.01 -3.34 -0.02
N ALA A 237 6.76 -2.63 -0.87
CA ALA A 237 6.83 -1.18 -0.86
C ALA A 237 5.48 -0.53 -1.21
N GLY A 238 4.79 -1.01 -2.25
CA GLY A 238 3.47 -0.53 -2.65
C GLY A 238 2.41 -0.77 -1.59
N TYR A 239 2.49 -1.93 -0.91
CA TYR A 239 1.60 -2.27 0.21
C TYR A 239 1.82 -1.33 1.41
N ALA A 240 3.07 -1.17 1.86
CA ALA A 240 3.41 -0.29 2.97
C ALA A 240 3.08 1.18 2.66
N ALA A 241 3.39 1.64 1.44
CA ALA A 241 3.05 2.97 0.98
C ALA A 241 1.52 3.20 0.99
N HIS A 242 0.73 2.22 0.57
CA HIS A 242 -0.74 2.33 0.67
C HIS A 242 -1.18 2.51 2.13
N LEU A 243 -0.68 1.69 3.07
CA LEU A 243 -1.07 1.79 4.48
C LEU A 243 -0.73 3.16 5.07
N ILE A 244 0.47 3.70 4.82
CA ILE A 244 0.87 5.04 5.26
C ILE A 244 -0.04 6.09 4.62
N ASN A 245 -0.28 6.00 3.31
CA ASN A 245 -1.08 6.94 2.54
C ASN A 245 -2.52 7.07 3.04
N VAL A 246 -3.14 5.97 3.47
CA VAL A 246 -4.53 5.97 3.96
C VAL A 246 -4.63 6.21 5.46
N GLY A 247 -3.63 5.79 6.26
CA GLY A 247 -3.58 5.99 7.71
C GLY A 247 -3.46 7.46 8.10
N SER A 248 -2.73 8.26 7.34
CA SER A 248 -2.57 9.72 7.55
C SER A 248 -3.88 10.52 7.42
N GLY A 249 -4.96 9.93 6.91
CA GLY A 249 -6.28 10.56 6.77
C GLY A 249 -7.28 10.23 7.88
N ALA A 250 -7.03 9.22 8.71
CA ALA A 250 -7.98 8.78 9.74
C ALA A 250 -8.02 9.69 10.99
N GLY A 251 -6.98 10.50 11.21
CA GLY A 251 -6.86 11.37 12.38
C GLY A 251 -7.55 12.74 12.29
N ARG A 252 -8.08 13.14 11.13
CA ARG A 252 -8.66 14.49 10.94
C ARG A 252 -10.18 14.58 11.11
N ASN A 253 -10.89 13.48 11.23
CA ASN A 253 -12.36 13.48 11.36
C ASN A 253 -12.87 13.15 12.78
N GLY A 254 -12.01 13.14 13.79
CA GLY A 254 -12.35 12.73 15.17
C GLY A 254 -12.40 13.83 16.23
N SER A 255 -12.15 15.11 15.92
CA SER A 255 -12.08 16.15 16.95
C SER A 255 -12.85 17.43 16.63
N SER A 256 -14.10 17.30 16.16
CA SER A 256 -15.05 18.41 16.16
C SER A 256 -16.39 17.98 16.76
N ALA A 257 -16.33 17.44 17.99
CA ALA A 257 -17.52 17.25 18.81
C ALA A 257 -17.30 17.94 20.16
N SER A 258 -17.92 19.14 20.28
CA SER A 258 -18.37 19.78 21.53
C SER A 258 -17.33 20.00 22.64
N ALA A 259 -16.56 21.08 22.53
CA ALA A 259 -16.21 21.83 23.73
C ALA A 259 -17.45 22.59 24.19
N GLY A 260 -18.23 21.96 25.09
CA GLY A 260 -19.35 22.59 25.78
C GLY A 260 -18.83 23.81 26.56
N ARG A 261 -19.39 24.96 26.21
CA ARG A 261 -19.15 26.24 26.86
C ARG A 261 -19.64 26.17 28.30
N ALA A 262 -18.73 26.05 29.27
CA ALA A 262 -19.05 26.22 30.69
C ALA A 262 -19.49 27.67 30.95
N PRO A 263 -20.53 27.92 31.81
CA PRO A 263 -20.97 29.28 32.09
C PRO A 263 -19.93 30.03 32.93
N ARG A 264 -19.58 31.23 32.52
CA ARG A 264 -18.71 32.15 33.26
C ARG A 264 -19.42 32.56 34.57
N SER A 265 -18.88 32.20 35.72
CA SER A 265 -19.24 32.76 37.03
C SER A 265 -18.78 34.24 37.07
N ARG A 266 -19.72 35.14 37.34
CA ARG A 266 -19.48 36.57 37.57
C ARG A 266 -18.75 36.71 38.93
N HIS A 267 -17.53 37.11 38.91
CA HIS A 267 -16.83 37.62 40.11
C HIS A 267 -17.12 39.12 40.26
N SER A 268 -17.75 39.46 41.37
CA SER A 268 -17.90 40.83 41.89
C SER A 268 -16.55 41.34 42.42
N PRO A 269 -16.24 42.65 42.24
CA PRO A 269 -14.97 43.23 42.72
C PRO A 269 -15.05 43.51 44.26
N PRO A 270 -13.91 43.41 44.99
CA PRO A 270 -13.89 43.73 46.43
C PRO A 270 -13.90 45.22 46.67
N SER A 271 -14.66 45.62 47.70
CA SER A 271 -14.83 46.96 48.24
C SER A 271 -13.49 47.54 48.78
N LYS A 272 -13.22 48.81 48.42
CA LYS A 272 -12.09 49.59 48.95
C LYS A 272 -12.35 49.96 50.43
N ALA A 273 -11.55 49.39 51.34
CA ALA A 273 -11.44 49.87 52.72
C ALA A 273 -10.58 51.15 52.74
N ARG A 274 -11.16 52.24 53.24
CA ARG A 274 -10.48 53.48 53.60
C ARG A 274 -9.54 53.24 54.81
N ARG A 275 -8.27 53.58 54.68
CA ARG A 275 -7.42 53.90 55.84
C ARG A 275 -7.39 55.41 56.06
N ARG A 276 -7.77 55.79 57.32
CA ARG A 276 -7.46 57.11 57.94
C ARG A 276 -6.23 56.96 58.81
N SER A 277 -5.53 58.05 58.89
CA SER A 277 -4.41 58.50 59.75
C SER A 277 -3.05 58.02 59.35
#